data_2e5561005dc7d55ac1dd7caf93ca0cb6
#
_entry.id   2e5561005dc7d55ac1dd7caf93ca0cb6
#
_cell.length_a   1.000
_cell.length_b   1.000
_cell.length_c   1.000
_cell.angle_alpha   90.00
_cell.angle_beta   90.00
_cell.angle_gamma   90.00
#
_symmetry.space_group_name_H-M   'P 1'
#
loop_
_entity.id
_entity.type
_entity.pdbx_description
1 polymer ?
#
loop_
_entity_poly.entity_id
_entity_poly.type
_entity_poly.pdbx_seq_one_letter_code
_entity_poly.pdbx_strand_id
1 'polypeptide(L)'
;MQKDQQKLVDLIKGKKVAFIGAGVSHKTLIKEFVELGAHVTLCDQKKSVEDFGDYAATIKELGIGLSLGENYLDGFKGQDIIMRT
;
A
#
# COMPACT_ATOMS: atom_id res chain seq x y z
N MET A 1 9.96 1.70 22.17
CA MET A 1 10.07 1.16 20.78
C MET A 1 11.44 0.56 20.57
N GLN A 2 11.52 -0.60 19.95
CA GLN A 2 12.80 -1.24 19.67
C GLN A 2 13.54 -0.50 18.54
N LYS A 3 14.87 -0.63 18.52
CA LYS A 3 15.70 0.03 17.52
C LYS A 3 15.26 -0.28 16.07
N ASP A 4 14.90 -1.54 15.80
CA ASP A 4 14.52 -1.97 14.46
C ASP A 4 13.23 -1.31 14.02
N GLN A 5 12.27 -1.15 14.93
CA GLN A 5 11.01 -0.46 14.62
C GLN A 5 11.24 1.02 14.38
N GLN A 6 12.14 1.64 15.12
CA GLN A 6 12.47 3.05 14.91
C GLN A 6 13.11 3.26 13.54
N LYS A 7 14.01 2.36 13.14
CA LYS A 7 14.62 2.42 11.80
C LYS A 7 13.57 2.29 10.69
N LEU A 8 12.60 1.40 10.86
CA LEU A 8 11.52 1.22 9.89
C LEU A 8 10.69 2.50 9.77
N VAL A 9 10.32 3.10 10.90
CA VAL A 9 9.57 4.35 10.90
C VAL A 9 10.34 5.43 10.14
N ASP A 10 11.63 5.58 10.42
CA ASP A 10 12.47 6.59 9.77
C ASP A 10 12.57 6.36 8.26
N LEU A 11 12.56 5.10 7.82
CA LEU A 11 12.68 4.76 6.41
C LEU A 11 11.39 5.00 5.63
N ILE A 12 10.23 4.84 6.25
CA ILE A 12 8.95 4.87 5.52
C ILE A 12 8.06 6.06 5.85
N LYS A 13 8.25 6.73 6.97
CA LYS A 13 7.44 7.88 7.34
C LYS A 13 7.56 8.98 6.29
N GLY A 14 6.42 9.40 5.74
CA GLY A 14 6.38 10.41 4.70
C GLY A 14 6.80 9.92 3.32
N LYS A 15 7.19 8.65 3.19
CA LYS A 15 7.59 8.09 1.89
C LYS A 15 6.38 7.61 1.11
N LYS A 16 6.50 7.62 -0.20
CA LYS A 16 5.48 7.08 -1.11
C LYS A 16 5.80 5.62 -1.37
N VAL A 17 4.89 4.73 -1.02
CA VAL A 17 5.09 3.28 -1.13
C VAL A 17 4.00 2.68 -1.99
N ALA A 18 4.38 1.97 -3.04
CA ALA A 18 3.44 1.24 -3.90
C ALA A 18 3.50 -0.24 -3.57
N PHE A 19 2.34 -0.86 -3.40
CA PHE A 19 2.21 -2.31 -3.22
C PHE A 19 1.60 -2.91 -4.49
N ILE A 20 2.24 -3.95 -5.02
CA ILE A 20 1.73 -4.67 -6.19
C ILE A 20 0.97 -5.89 -5.72
N GLY A 21 -0.34 -5.87 -5.85
CA GLY A 21 -1.23 -6.93 -5.40
C GLY A 21 -1.59 -6.80 -3.94
N ALA A 22 -2.74 -7.36 -3.57
CA ALA A 22 -3.26 -7.32 -2.21
C ALA A 22 -3.34 -8.73 -1.60
N GLY A 23 -2.23 -9.50 -1.68
CA GLY A 23 -2.13 -10.79 -1.01
C GLY A 23 -2.13 -10.64 0.51
N VAL A 24 -2.24 -11.76 1.22
CA VAL A 24 -2.35 -11.77 2.69
C VAL A 24 -1.20 -11.00 3.34
N SER A 25 0.04 -11.24 2.90
CA SER A 25 1.20 -10.56 3.44
C SER A 25 1.15 -9.05 3.20
N HIS A 26 0.71 -8.63 2.02
CA HIS A 26 0.62 -7.22 1.68
C HIS A 26 -0.47 -6.51 2.49
N LYS A 27 -1.60 -7.18 2.77
CA LYS A 27 -2.66 -6.57 3.57
C LYS A 27 -2.16 -6.15 4.94
N THR A 28 -1.36 -7.00 5.59
CA THR A 28 -0.76 -6.69 6.88
C THR A 28 0.22 -5.53 6.78
N LEU A 29 1.11 -5.57 5.78
CA LEU A 29 2.12 -4.52 5.58
C LEU A 29 1.49 -3.18 5.22
N ILE A 30 0.46 -3.18 4.40
CA ILE A 30 -0.25 -1.95 4.02
C ILE A 30 -0.76 -1.24 5.26
N LYS A 31 -1.42 -1.97 6.16
CA LYS A 31 -1.94 -1.40 7.39
C LYS A 31 -0.82 -0.83 8.26
N GLU A 32 0.26 -1.60 8.44
CA GLU A 32 1.40 -1.15 9.24
C GLU A 32 2.04 0.11 8.66
N PHE A 33 2.24 0.15 7.35
CA PHE A 33 2.87 1.29 6.71
C PHE A 33 2.01 2.55 6.81
N VAL A 34 0.69 2.41 6.68
CA VAL A 34 -0.23 3.54 6.86
C VAL A 34 -0.11 4.07 8.30
N GLU A 35 -0.09 3.18 9.28
CA GLU A 35 0.02 3.56 10.70
C GLU A 35 1.36 4.25 10.99
N LEU A 36 2.41 3.90 10.27
CA LEU A 36 3.74 4.50 10.43
C LEU A 36 3.90 5.81 9.65
N GLY A 37 2.88 6.25 8.94
CA GLY A 37 2.89 7.54 8.27
C GLY A 37 3.33 7.53 6.82
N ALA A 38 3.40 6.36 6.18
CA ALA A 38 3.71 6.26 4.75
C ALA A 38 2.49 6.63 3.89
N HIS A 39 2.76 7.13 2.69
CA HIS A 39 1.72 7.38 1.68
C HIS A 39 1.61 6.14 0.79
N VAL A 40 0.64 5.29 1.07
CA VAL A 40 0.50 3.98 0.43
C VAL A 40 -0.39 4.07 -0.81
N THR A 41 0.03 3.41 -1.89
CA THR A 41 -0.77 3.21 -3.11
C THR A 41 -0.83 1.72 -3.39
N LEU A 42 -2.03 1.19 -3.58
CA LEU A 42 -2.23 -0.22 -3.94
C LEU A 42 -2.42 -0.31 -5.46
N CYS A 43 -1.56 -1.10 -6.11
CA CYS A 43 -1.61 -1.31 -7.56
C CYS A 43 -2.07 -2.74 -7.83
N ASP A 44 -3.12 -2.91 -8.63
CA ASP A 44 -3.68 -4.23 -8.92
C ASP A 44 -4.41 -4.22 -10.26
N GLN A 45 -4.48 -5.39 -10.89
CA GLN A 45 -5.20 -5.55 -12.15
C GLN A 45 -6.72 -5.47 -11.99
N LYS A 46 -7.24 -5.64 -10.79
CA LYS A 46 -8.67 -5.49 -10.52
C LYS A 46 -9.15 -4.11 -10.95
N LYS A 47 -10.37 -4.04 -11.50
CA LYS A 47 -10.86 -2.80 -12.09
C LYS A 47 -11.41 -1.80 -11.09
N SER A 48 -11.89 -2.26 -9.95
CA SER A 48 -12.47 -1.39 -8.95
C SER A 48 -12.18 -1.89 -7.54
N VAL A 49 -12.38 -1.00 -6.55
CA VAL A 49 -12.16 -1.35 -5.15
C VAL A 49 -13.14 -2.44 -4.69
N GLU A 50 -14.33 -2.48 -5.25
CA GLU A 50 -15.33 -3.49 -4.91
C GLU A 50 -14.89 -4.91 -5.26
N ASP A 51 -13.99 -5.05 -6.23
CA ASP A 51 -13.46 -6.36 -6.63
C ASP A 51 -12.59 -7.00 -5.56
N PHE A 52 -12.18 -6.25 -4.54
CA PHE A 52 -11.44 -6.79 -3.41
C PHE A 52 -12.32 -7.44 -2.34
N GLY A 53 -13.64 -7.46 -2.55
CA GLY A 53 -14.56 -8.11 -1.62
C GLY A 53 -14.55 -7.43 -0.26
N ASP A 54 -14.42 -8.22 0.82
CA ASP A 54 -14.45 -7.69 2.18
C ASP A 54 -13.32 -6.70 2.46
N TYR A 55 -12.21 -6.82 1.77
CA TYR A 55 -11.09 -5.92 1.95
C TYR A 55 -11.38 -4.51 1.42
N ALA A 56 -12.39 -4.36 0.56
CA ALA A 56 -12.76 -3.05 0.03
C ALA A 56 -13.08 -2.03 1.14
N ALA A 57 -13.79 -2.48 2.18
CA ALA A 57 -14.10 -1.61 3.30
C ALA A 57 -12.84 -1.14 4.03
N THR A 58 -11.88 -2.03 4.22
CA THR A 58 -10.60 -1.72 4.84
C THR A 58 -9.80 -0.72 4.01
N ILE A 59 -9.77 -0.91 2.69
CA ILE A 59 -9.09 0.02 1.78
C ILE A 59 -9.65 1.44 1.93
N LYS A 60 -10.97 1.55 1.95
CA LYS A 60 -11.64 2.85 2.09
C LYS A 60 -11.36 3.49 3.45
N GLU A 61 -11.36 2.67 4.50
CA GLU A 61 -11.07 3.13 5.85
C GLU A 61 -9.63 3.63 6.00
N LEU A 62 -8.67 2.95 5.38
CA LEU A 62 -7.26 3.34 5.44
C LEU A 62 -6.95 4.58 4.60
N GLY A 63 -7.81 4.90 3.63
CA GLY A 63 -7.62 6.08 2.79
C GLY A 63 -6.41 6.01 1.87
N ILE A 64 -5.99 4.81 1.48
CA ILE A 64 -4.83 4.64 0.59
C ILE A 64 -5.18 4.98 -0.85
N GLY A 65 -4.15 5.32 -1.65
CA GLY A 65 -4.32 5.53 -3.08
C GLY A 65 -4.52 4.20 -3.82
N LEU A 66 -5.17 4.27 -4.97
CA LEU A 66 -5.46 3.09 -5.79
C LEU A 66 -5.02 3.33 -7.23
N SER A 67 -4.35 2.34 -7.82
CA SER A 67 -4.03 2.31 -9.23
C SER A 67 -4.47 0.96 -9.76
N LEU A 68 -5.63 0.94 -10.41
CA LEU A 68 -6.34 -0.30 -10.77
C LEU A 68 -6.55 -0.42 -12.28
N GLY A 69 -6.78 -1.66 -12.73
CA GLY A 69 -7.12 -1.95 -14.12
C GLY A 69 -5.90 -2.13 -15.01
N GLU A 70 -6.07 -1.91 -16.32
CA GLU A 70 -5.03 -2.16 -17.30
C GLU A 70 -3.75 -1.36 -17.06
N ASN A 71 -3.90 -0.13 -16.59
CA ASN A 71 -2.77 0.76 -16.37
C ASN A 71 -2.35 0.83 -14.91
N TYR A 72 -2.54 -0.26 -14.17
CA TYR A 72 -2.22 -0.27 -12.73
C TYR A 72 -0.76 0.02 -12.44
N LEU A 73 0.15 -0.27 -13.37
CA LEU A 73 1.57 0.01 -13.19
C LEU A 73 1.90 1.51 -13.24
N ASP A 74 0.99 2.34 -13.75
CA ASP A 74 1.20 3.79 -13.74
C ASP A 74 1.31 4.33 -12.31
N GLY A 75 0.74 3.62 -11.33
CA GLY A 75 0.87 3.98 -9.92
C GLY A 75 2.29 3.92 -9.37
N PHE A 76 3.23 3.33 -10.12
CA PHE A 76 4.63 3.26 -9.71
C PHE A 76 5.36 4.59 -9.89
N LYS A 77 4.85 5.47 -10.73
CA LYS A 77 5.51 6.72 -11.02
C LYS A 77 5.56 7.61 -9.78
N GLY A 78 6.73 8.10 -9.45
CA GLY A 78 6.92 8.96 -8.29
C GLY A 78 6.92 8.26 -6.94
N GLN A 79 6.93 6.92 -6.92
CA GLN A 79 7.00 6.17 -5.67
C GLN A 79 8.44 6.05 -5.19
N ASP A 80 8.64 6.17 -3.88
CA ASP A 80 9.96 6.00 -3.27
C ASP A 80 10.31 4.53 -3.07
N ILE A 81 9.31 3.70 -2.78
CA ILE A 81 9.48 2.28 -2.49
C ILE A 81 8.40 1.50 -3.24
N ILE A 82 8.77 0.37 -3.83
CA ILE A 82 7.83 -0.53 -4.49
C ILE A 82 7.93 -1.91 -3.84
N MET A 83 6.80 -2.40 -3.32
CA MET A 83 6.70 -3.69 -2.65
C MET A 83 6.01 -4.70 -3.57
N ARG A 84 6.69 -5.80 -3.86
CA ARG A 84 6.17 -6.89 -4.68
C ARG A 84 5.85 -8.12 -3.84
N THR A 85 4.92 -8.92 -4.32
CA THR A 85 4.69 -10.25 -3.74
C THR A 85 5.81 -11.19 -4.15
#